data_036a368691049ff669536fabb64ab5ce
#
_entry.id   036a368691049ff669536fabb64ab5ce
#
_cell.length_a   1.000
_cell.length_b   1.000
_cell.length_c   1.000
_cell.angle_alpha   90.00
_cell.angle_beta   90.00
_cell.angle_gamma   90.00
#
_symmetry.space_group_name_H-M   'P 1'
#
loop_
_entity.id
_entity.type
_entity.pdbx_description
1 polymer ?
#
loop_
_entity_poly.entity_id
_entity_poly.type
_entity_poly.pdbx_seq_one_letter_code
_entity_poly.pdbx_strand_id
1 'polypeptide(L)'
;MNDNPGLEVAPSRPLTHFAFAQAQGNPQCNGIPALLAGRYLIERVLGAGGMGVVYRARDLLHEQFGESRSSVAIKVLGEAIRECADAHVLLYSEFALTRSLRHAQVVRAFSFEVDAPCQIAFFTMELLQGMTLDRLLLERPGGLPWPEWQGIAVQLLDALRHSHQQGVLHGDVKPGNVMVGEGGLRLFDFGLGQACGPDSAGPPGLSRSRFNAWTPAYAAPELLAGAALSASADLYAVACVLYELAQGRRHSSDRPVRPRQLPRHCWRALRTALAVDPQRRVITPEELHEALSDPRQCVSRWFYWGKSCN
;
A
#
# COMPACT_ATOMS: atom_id res chain seq x y z
N MET A 1 24.07 37.57 47.68
CA MET A 1 22.82 38.08 47.06
C MET A 1 22.73 37.42 45.71
N ASN A 2 22.06 36.29 45.66
CA ASN A 2 21.79 35.52 44.45
C ASN A 2 20.26 35.55 44.28
N ASP A 3 19.79 36.38 43.37
CA ASP A 3 18.40 36.35 42.91
C ASP A 3 18.31 35.51 41.64
N ASN A 4 17.72 34.32 41.80
CA ASN A 4 17.36 33.45 40.69
C ASN A 4 15.87 33.66 40.39
N PRO A 5 15.45 34.14 39.22
CA PRO A 5 14.03 34.28 38.92
C PRO A 5 13.43 32.90 38.62
N GLY A 6 12.43 32.54 39.44
CA GLY A 6 11.69 31.29 39.33
C GLY A 6 11.02 31.11 37.97
N LEU A 7 11.18 29.95 37.42
CA LEU A 7 10.38 29.43 36.29
C LEU A 7 8.95 29.22 36.81
N GLU A 8 8.04 30.09 36.43
CA GLU A 8 6.59 29.88 36.57
C GLU A 8 6.17 28.71 35.70
N VAL A 9 5.92 27.57 36.34
CA VAL A 9 5.28 26.42 35.69
C VAL A 9 3.81 26.76 35.53
N ALA A 10 3.36 26.94 34.29
CA ALA A 10 1.95 27.13 33.99
C ALA A 10 1.13 25.95 34.51
N PRO A 11 -0.08 26.18 35.11
CA PRO A 11 -0.86 25.14 35.71
C PRO A 11 -1.33 24.14 34.64
N SER A 12 -0.97 22.87 34.81
CA SER A 12 -1.48 21.75 34.03
C SER A 12 -2.99 21.69 34.12
N ARG A 13 -3.69 21.88 33.01
CA ARG A 13 -5.12 21.70 32.88
C ARG A 13 -5.49 20.24 33.21
N PRO A 14 -6.52 20.00 34.05
CA PRO A 14 -6.93 18.65 34.36
C PRO A 14 -7.48 17.93 33.09
N LEU A 15 -7.05 16.71 32.85
CA LEU A 15 -7.40 15.84 31.73
C LEU A 15 -8.86 15.32 31.71
N THR A 16 -9.77 15.92 32.43
CA THR A 16 -11.11 15.34 32.73
C THR A 16 -12.28 15.86 31.87
N HIS A 17 -12.07 16.71 30.89
CA HIS A 17 -13.15 17.10 29.98
C HIS A 17 -12.69 17.16 28.54
N PHE A 18 -12.72 16.01 27.85
CA PHE A 18 -12.74 15.98 26.38
C PHE A 18 -14.15 16.35 25.91
N ALA A 19 -14.47 17.64 25.89
CA ALA A 19 -15.64 18.13 25.20
C ALA A 19 -15.37 18.16 23.72
N PHE A 20 -15.59 17.05 23.03
CA PHE A 20 -15.73 17.08 21.58
C PHE A 20 -16.97 17.91 21.28
N ALA A 21 -16.80 19.03 20.55
CA ALA A 21 -17.90 19.79 20.05
C ALA A 21 -18.81 18.85 19.26
N GLN A 22 -20.05 18.68 19.69
CA GLN A 22 -21.06 17.99 18.91
C GLN A 22 -21.19 18.74 17.60
N ALA A 23 -20.67 18.16 16.52
CA ALA A 23 -20.88 18.64 15.18
C ALA A 23 -22.37 18.48 14.86
N GLN A 24 -23.11 19.57 15.04
CA GLN A 24 -24.50 19.66 14.60
C GLN A 24 -24.50 19.73 13.08
N GLY A 25 -25.09 18.73 12.47
CA GLY A 25 -25.22 18.58 11.03
C GLY A 25 -24.36 17.44 10.48
N ASN A 26 -25.02 16.34 10.20
CA ASN A 26 -24.43 15.09 9.73
C ASN A 26 -24.29 15.10 8.19
N PRO A 27 -23.22 15.63 7.60
CA PRO A 27 -22.92 15.35 6.20
C PRO A 27 -22.32 13.96 6.15
N GLN A 28 -23.13 12.98 5.74
CA GLN A 28 -22.65 11.64 5.44
C GLN A 28 -21.76 11.70 4.21
N CYS A 29 -20.46 11.41 4.37
CA CYS A 29 -19.59 11.13 3.26
C CYS A 29 -19.73 9.64 2.92
N ASN A 30 -20.45 9.29 1.87
CA ASN A 30 -20.61 7.92 1.36
C ASN A 30 -20.99 6.88 2.43
N GLY A 31 -22.03 7.13 3.23
CA GLY A 31 -22.56 6.15 4.17
C GLY A 31 -21.79 6.00 5.49
N ILE A 32 -20.78 6.84 5.76
CA ILE A 32 -20.11 6.89 7.06
C ILE A 32 -20.31 8.25 7.77
N PRO A 33 -20.28 8.31 9.11
CA PRO A 33 -20.41 9.56 9.85
C PRO A 33 -19.22 10.49 9.59
N ALA A 34 -19.44 11.80 9.67
CA ALA A 34 -18.39 12.79 9.52
C ALA A 34 -17.28 12.66 10.59
N LEU A 35 -17.63 12.15 11.77
CA LEU A 35 -16.71 11.91 12.88
C LEU A 35 -16.76 10.44 13.28
N LEU A 36 -15.68 9.71 13.05
CA LEU A 36 -15.51 8.30 13.43
C LEU A 36 -14.86 8.17 14.81
N ALA A 37 -15.42 7.27 15.63
CA ALA A 37 -14.96 6.96 16.98
C ALA A 37 -14.75 8.20 17.87
N GLY A 38 -15.48 9.30 17.59
CA GLY A 38 -15.34 10.57 18.31
C GLY A 38 -13.96 11.24 18.15
N ARG A 39 -13.11 10.76 17.24
CA ARG A 39 -11.70 11.15 17.11
C ARG A 39 -11.30 11.57 15.69
N TYR A 40 -11.76 10.86 14.68
CA TYR A 40 -11.30 11.05 13.32
C TYR A 40 -12.32 11.82 12.50
N LEU A 41 -12.01 13.07 12.17
CA LEU A 41 -12.85 13.90 11.31
C LEU A 41 -12.59 13.56 9.84
N ILE A 42 -13.58 12.96 9.18
CA ILE A 42 -13.51 12.57 7.78
C ILE A 42 -13.54 13.81 6.88
N GLU A 43 -12.58 13.91 5.96
CA GLU A 43 -12.49 15.06 5.06
C GLU A 43 -12.98 14.72 3.65
N ARG A 44 -12.45 13.63 3.06
CA ARG A 44 -12.80 13.23 1.68
C ARG A 44 -12.38 11.79 1.40
N VAL A 45 -12.95 11.22 0.37
CA VAL A 45 -12.53 9.93 -0.20
C VAL A 45 -11.17 10.09 -0.89
N LEU A 46 -10.27 9.14 -0.66
CA LEU A 46 -8.99 8.99 -1.37
C LEU A 46 -9.08 7.95 -2.48
N GLY A 47 -9.82 6.87 -2.23
CA GLY A 47 -10.04 5.78 -3.16
C GLY A 47 -11.18 4.88 -2.72
N ALA A 48 -11.83 4.24 -3.69
CA ALA A 48 -12.85 3.22 -3.46
C ALA A 48 -12.56 2.02 -4.35
N GLY A 49 -12.72 0.81 -3.80
CA GLY A 49 -12.49 -0.44 -4.50
C GLY A 49 -13.43 -1.54 -4.02
N GLY A 50 -13.31 -2.73 -4.59
CA GLY A 50 -14.19 -3.86 -4.27
C GLY A 50 -14.17 -4.27 -2.80
N MET A 51 -13.08 -4.03 -2.07
CA MET A 51 -12.93 -4.42 -0.66
C MET A 51 -13.25 -3.30 0.33
N GLY A 52 -13.29 -2.03 -0.11
CA GLY A 52 -13.54 -0.94 0.81
C GLY A 52 -13.28 0.44 0.24
N VAL A 53 -13.43 1.41 1.12
CA VAL A 53 -13.21 2.82 0.83
C VAL A 53 -12.14 3.36 1.74
N VAL A 54 -11.21 4.12 1.18
CA VAL A 54 -10.15 4.80 1.91
C VAL A 54 -10.47 6.29 1.97
N TYR A 55 -10.46 6.85 3.16
CA TYR A 55 -10.75 8.26 3.43
C TYR A 55 -9.50 8.97 3.95
N ARG A 56 -9.38 10.24 3.62
CA ARG A 56 -8.53 11.16 4.37
C ARG A 56 -9.29 11.64 5.60
N ALA A 57 -8.64 11.62 6.75
CA ALA A 57 -9.20 12.12 7.98
C ALA A 57 -8.16 12.91 8.79
N ARG A 58 -8.64 13.80 9.67
CA ARG A 58 -7.82 14.44 10.70
C ARG A 58 -8.01 13.72 12.02
N ASP A 59 -6.91 13.40 12.67
CA ASP A 59 -6.89 12.88 14.03
C ASP A 59 -6.96 14.05 15.00
N LEU A 60 -8.16 14.34 15.53
CA LEU A 60 -8.40 15.47 16.40
C LEU A 60 -7.64 15.37 17.75
N LEU A 61 -7.32 14.15 18.18
CA LEU A 61 -6.50 13.94 19.36
C LEU A 61 -5.07 14.45 19.14
N HIS A 62 -4.45 14.09 18.04
CA HIS A 62 -3.10 14.55 17.68
C HIS A 62 -3.07 16.06 17.43
N GLU A 63 -4.13 16.63 16.85
CA GLU A 63 -4.27 18.09 16.70
C GLU A 63 -4.29 18.81 18.05
N GLN A 64 -5.02 18.29 19.04
CA GLN A 64 -5.09 18.89 20.37
C GLN A 64 -3.73 18.94 21.08
N PHE A 65 -2.86 17.99 20.79
CA PHE A 65 -1.49 17.98 21.31
C PHE A 65 -0.48 18.73 20.42
N GLY A 66 -0.96 19.44 19.39
CA GLY A 66 -0.11 20.30 18.55
C GLY A 66 0.74 19.55 17.54
N GLU A 67 0.42 18.29 17.24
CA GLU A 67 1.13 17.55 16.19
C GLU A 67 0.82 18.15 14.80
N SER A 68 1.87 18.57 14.08
CA SER A 68 1.75 19.21 12.77
C SER A 68 1.26 18.24 11.68
N ARG A 69 1.33 16.93 11.91
CA ARG A 69 0.92 15.87 10.99
C ARG A 69 -0.20 15.02 11.58
N SER A 70 -1.35 15.64 11.84
CA SER A 70 -2.54 14.99 12.37
C SER A 70 -3.39 14.26 11.30
N SER A 71 -3.05 14.38 10.02
CA SER A 71 -3.81 13.72 8.95
C SER A 71 -3.41 12.25 8.79
N VAL A 72 -4.42 11.38 8.68
CA VAL A 72 -4.29 9.93 8.49
C VAL A 72 -5.15 9.46 7.31
N ALA A 73 -4.84 8.29 6.77
CA ALA A 73 -5.75 7.56 5.90
C ALA A 73 -6.53 6.53 6.73
N ILE A 74 -7.81 6.37 6.46
CA ILE A 74 -8.70 5.42 7.14
C ILE A 74 -9.31 4.50 6.11
N LYS A 75 -9.12 3.18 6.27
CA LYS A 75 -9.78 2.16 5.45
C LYS A 75 -10.97 1.59 6.18
N VAL A 76 -12.12 1.62 5.50
CA VAL A 76 -13.40 1.08 5.95
C VAL A 76 -13.87 0.06 4.94
N LEU A 77 -14.58 -0.98 5.37
CA LEU A 77 -15.21 -1.94 4.43
C LEU A 77 -16.29 -1.27 3.57
N GLY A 78 -16.35 -1.68 2.31
CA GLY A 78 -17.44 -1.29 1.42
C GLY A 78 -18.79 -1.85 1.87
N GLU A 79 -19.88 -1.15 1.54
CA GLU A 79 -21.24 -1.55 1.94
C GLU A 79 -21.59 -2.97 1.51
N ALA A 80 -21.22 -3.36 0.31
CA ALA A 80 -21.49 -4.70 -0.23
C ALA A 80 -20.83 -5.84 0.56
N ILE A 81 -19.72 -5.56 1.25
CA ILE A 81 -18.99 -6.56 2.05
C ILE A 81 -19.42 -6.49 3.51
N ARG A 82 -19.86 -5.35 4.01
CA ARG A 82 -20.29 -5.19 5.42
C ARG A 82 -21.41 -6.15 5.83
N GLU A 83 -22.25 -6.58 4.90
CA GLU A 83 -23.33 -7.55 5.14
C GLU A 83 -22.81 -8.99 5.31
N CYS A 84 -21.57 -9.27 4.94
CA CYS A 84 -20.96 -10.58 5.15
C CYS A 84 -20.55 -10.72 6.63
N ALA A 85 -20.97 -11.83 7.27
CA ALA A 85 -20.69 -12.09 8.69
C ALA A 85 -19.20 -11.99 9.07
N ASP A 86 -18.30 -12.33 8.12
CA ASP A 86 -16.86 -12.37 8.32
C ASP A 86 -16.11 -11.13 7.77
N ALA A 87 -16.83 -10.09 7.36
CA ALA A 87 -16.24 -8.93 6.71
C ALA A 87 -15.20 -8.21 7.59
N HIS A 88 -15.49 -8.05 8.89
CA HIS A 88 -14.57 -7.45 9.85
C HIS A 88 -13.30 -8.29 10.06
N VAL A 89 -13.37 -9.61 9.90
CA VAL A 89 -12.20 -10.51 9.97
C VAL A 89 -11.26 -10.25 8.79
N LEU A 90 -11.80 -10.00 7.58
CA LEU A 90 -10.99 -9.62 6.40
C LEU A 90 -10.24 -8.31 6.63
N LEU A 91 -10.94 -7.29 7.11
CA LEU A 91 -10.33 -5.99 7.39
C LEU A 91 -9.27 -6.09 8.49
N TYR A 92 -9.55 -6.86 9.55
CA TYR A 92 -8.57 -7.11 10.60
C TYR A 92 -7.35 -7.89 10.09
N SER A 93 -7.56 -8.89 9.21
CA SER A 93 -6.45 -9.64 8.60
C SER A 93 -5.53 -8.72 7.78
N GLU A 94 -6.10 -7.85 6.96
CA GLU A 94 -5.33 -6.87 6.21
C GLU A 94 -4.54 -5.94 7.13
N PHE A 95 -5.20 -5.41 8.17
CA PHE A 95 -4.54 -4.59 9.18
C PHE A 95 -3.38 -5.33 9.85
N ALA A 96 -3.61 -6.57 10.31
CA ALA A 96 -2.60 -7.36 11.01
C ALA A 96 -1.39 -7.66 10.14
N LEU A 97 -1.59 -8.03 8.87
CA LEU A 97 -0.53 -8.24 7.90
C LEU A 97 0.25 -6.94 7.65
N THR A 98 -0.46 -5.83 7.34
CA THR A 98 0.19 -4.55 7.08
C THR A 98 0.97 -4.04 8.30
N ARG A 99 0.41 -4.18 9.51
CA ARG A 99 1.06 -3.76 10.75
C ARG A 99 2.31 -4.55 11.08
N SER A 100 2.39 -5.82 10.69
CA SER A 100 3.57 -6.66 10.90
C SER A 100 4.77 -6.20 10.06
N LEU A 101 4.53 -5.50 8.97
CA LEU A 101 5.55 -5.02 8.05
C LEU A 101 6.05 -3.62 8.46
N ARG A 102 7.36 -3.52 8.73
CA ARG A 102 8.02 -2.26 9.08
C ARG A 102 9.14 -1.99 8.10
N HIS A 103 8.79 -1.34 7.00
CA HIS A 103 9.73 -1.06 5.92
C HIS A 103 9.45 0.31 5.28
N ALA A 104 10.53 0.99 4.83
CA ALA A 104 10.40 2.32 4.23
C ALA A 104 9.55 2.33 2.96
N GLN A 105 9.47 1.23 2.23
CA GLN A 105 8.69 1.09 1.00
C GLN A 105 7.34 0.38 1.20
N VAL A 106 6.90 0.16 2.44
CA VAL A 106 5.58 -0.41 2.76
C VAL A 106 4.78 0.60 3.56
N VAL A 107 3.49 0.73 3.29
CA VAL A 107 2.57 1.59 4.05
C VAL A 107 2.55 1.19 5.52
N ARG A 108 2.55 2.18 6.41
CA ARG A 108 2.51 1.93 7.85
C ARG A 108 1.08 1.96 8.37
N ALA A 109 0.58 0.86 8.93
CA ALA A 109 -0.67 0.81 9.65
C ALA A 109 -0.46 1.20 11.14
N PHE A 110 -1.44 1.93 11.71
CA PHE A 110 -1.35 2.46 13.07
C PHE A 110 -2.26 1.69 14.04
N SER A 111 -3.57 1.80 13.89
CA SER A 111 -4.56 1.22 14.80
C SER A 111 -5.73 0.61 14.05
N PHE A 112 -6.32 -0.43 14.66
CA PHE A 112 -7.61 -0.98 14.28
C PHE A 112 -8.64 -0.60 15.33
N GLU A 113 -9.76 -0.04 14.91
CA GLU A 113 -10.78 0.50 15.80
C GLU A 113 -12.19 0.15 15.31
N VAL A 114 -13.15 0.27 16.23
CA VAL A 114 -14.57 0.10 15.92
C VAL A 114 -15.32 1.31 16.43
N ASP A 115 -16.04 1.99 15.55
CA ASP A 115 -17.05 2.97 15.95
C ASP A 115 -18.27 2.22 16.48
N ALA A 116 -18.40 2.14 17.79
CA ALA A 116 -19.46 1.36 18.45
C ALA A 116 -20.87 1.88 18.15
N PRO A 117 -21.14 3.21 18.13
CA PRO A 117 -22.46 3.72 17.77
C PRO A 117 -22.92 3.35 16.35
N CYS A 118 -21.99 3.36 15.39
CA CYS A 118 -22.29 3.08 13.98
C CYS A 118 -21.97 1.63 13.58
N GLN A 119 -21.37 0.84 14.46
CA GLN A 119 -20.91 -0.54 14.19
C GLN A 119 -19.98 -0.62 12.97
N ILE A 120 -19.08 0.37 12.82
CA ILE A 120 -18.15 0.46 11.72
C ILE A 120 -16.75 0.11 12.19
N ALA A 121 -16.21 -1.00 11.70
CA ALA A 121 -14.80 -1.36 11.86
C ALA A 121 -13.94 -0.64 10.82
N PHE A 122 -12.79 -0.13 11.23
CA PHE A 122 -11.84 0.56 10.37
C PHE A 122 -10.41 0.43 10.90
N PHE A 123 -9.43 0.68 10.05
CA PHE A 123 -8.08 0.89 10.52
C PHE A 123 -7.46 2.18 9.97
N THR A 124 -6.53 2.73 10.74
CA THR A 124 -5.79 3.93 10.38
C THR A 124 -4.41 3.58 9.86
N MET A 125 -3.93 4.36 8.90
CA MET A 125 -2.61 4.20 8.30
C MET A 125 -2.03 5.55 7.89
N GLU A 126 -0.74 5.56 7.55
CA GLU A 126 -0.10 6.77 7.06
C GLU A 126 -0.81 7.32 5.81
N LEU A 127 -0.99 8.64 5.80
CA LEU A 127 -1.51 9.33 4.65
C LEU A 127 -0.40 9.50 3.63
N LEU A 128 -0.45 8.70 2.58
CA LEU A 128 0.53 8.76 1.49
C LEU A 128 0.31 10.00 0.62
N GLN A 129 1.40 10.64 0.23
CA GLN A 129 1.41 11.77 -0.69
C GLN A 129 2.18 11.39 -1.95
N GLY A 130 1.55 11.59 -3.10
CA GLY A 130 2.15 11.22 -4.37
C GLY A 130 1.10 10.76 -5.39
N MET A 131 1.56 9.98 -6.35
CA MET A 131 0.78 9.45 -7.44
C MET A 131 0.91 7.92 -7.48
N THR A 132 -0.19 7.23 -7.73
CA THR A 132 -0.15 5.78 -7.97
C THR A 132 0.42 5.47 -9.34
N LEU A 133 1.04 4.29 -9.50
CA LEU A 133 1.70 3.93 -10.76
C LEU A 133 0.71 3.81 -11.94
N ASP A 134 -0.55 3.49 -11.70
CA ASP A 134 -1.57 3.48 -12.74
C ASP A 134 -1.83 4.90 -13.29
N ARG A 135 -1.86 5.91 -12.43
CA ARG A 135 -1.94 7.31 -12.87
C ARG A 135 -0.67 7.76 -13.58
N LEU A 136 0.49 7.37 -13.05
CA LEU A 136 1.77 7.65 -13.70
C LEU A 136 1.84 7.06 -15.12
N LEU A 137 1.31 5.86 -15.31
CA LEU A 137 1.24 5.20 -16.64
C LEU A 137 0.33 5.97 -17.61
N LEU A 138 -0.77 6.57 -17.13
CA LEU A 138 -1.62 7.43 -17.96
C LEU A 138 -0.89 8.71 -18.41
N GLU A 139 -0.04 9.27 -17.54
CA GLU A 139 0.77 10.46 -17.89
C GLU A 139 1.99 10.12 -18.77
N ARG A 140 2.43 8.86 -18.76
CA ARG A 140 3.62 8.36 -19.44
C ARG A 140 3.31 7.17 -20.36
N PRO A 141 2.48 7.35 -21.41
CA PRO A 141 2.01 6.25 -22.27
C PRO A 141 3.15 5.57 -23.06
N GLY A 142 4.32 6.19 -23.18
CA GLY A 142 5.51 5.61 -23.78
C GLY A 142 6.40 4.79 -22.83
N GLY A 143 6.01 4.67 -21.58
CA GLY A 143 6.81 4.06 -20.52
C GLY A 143 7.83 5.01 -19.91
N LEU A 144 8.53 4.55 -18.88
CA LEU A 144 9.49 5.34 -18.11
C LEU A 144 10.90 5.24 -18.68
N PRO A 145 11.70 6.31 -18.65
CA PRO A 145 13.12 6.23 -18.94
C PRO A 145 13.86 5.38 -17.90
N TRP A 146 14.98 4.79 -18.29
CA TRP A 146 15.73 3.84 -17.47
C TRP A 146 15.99 4.30 -16.02
N PRO A 147 16.48 5.53 -15.73
CA PRO A 147 16.79 5.92 -14.37
C PRO A 147 15.55 5.98 -13.46
N GLU A 148 14.43 6.48 -13.97
CA GLU A 148 13.17 6.54 -13.21
C GLU A 148 12.62 5.13 -12.99
N TRP A 149 12.61 4.32 -14.05
CA TRP A 149 12.17 2.94 -13.99
C TRP A 149 12.99 2.11 -13.00
N GLN A 150 14.33 2.20 -13.06
CA GLN A 150 15.22 1.48 -12.16
C GLN A 150 14.96 1.83 -10.70
N GLY A 151 14.81 3.11 -10.39
CA GLY A 151 14.54 3.56 -9.04
C GLY A 151 13.22 3.01 -8.47
N ILE A 152 12.17 2.93 -9.28
CA ILE A 152 10.90 2.32 -8.90
C ILE A 152 11.06 0.79 -8.75
N ALA A 153 11.72 0.14 -9.70
CA ALA A 153 11.90 -1.30 -9.71
C ALA A 153 12.64 -1.80 -8.46
N VAL A 154 13.75 -1.16 -8.10
CA VAL A 154 14.54 -1.51 -6.91
C VAL A 154 13.72 -1.35 -5.64
N GLN A 155 13.03 -0.22 -5.46
CA GLN A 155 12.22 0.01 -4.25
C GLN A 155 11.01 -0.92 -4.15
N LEU A 156 10.36 -1.25 -5.27
CA LEU A 156 9.24 -2.19 -5.27
C LEU A 156 9.70 -3.60 -4.91
N LEU A 157 10.85 -4.02 -5.42
CA LEU A 157 11.45 -5.31 -5.07
C LEU A 157 11.94 -5.34 -3.62
N ASP A 158 12.44 -4.22 -3.08
CA ASP A 158 12.78 -4.12 -1.65
C ASP A 158 11.54 -4.31 -0.77
N ALA A 159 10.42 -3.68 -1.12
CA ALA A 159 9.15 -3.88 -0.42
C ALA A 159 8.68 -5.35 -0.46
N LEU A 160 8.71 -5.96 -1.66
CA LEU A 160 8.29 -7.35 -1.84
C LEU A 160 9.18 -8.31 -1.06
N ARG A 161 10.49 -8.16 -1.18
CA ARG A 161 11.49 -8.98 -0.48
C ARG A 161 11.29 -8.91 1.04
N HIS A 162 11.14 -7.69 1.57
CA HIS A 162 10.86 -7.51 2.99
C HIS A 162 9.57 -8.23 3.41
N SER A 163 8.48 -8.08 2.65
CA SER A 163 7.22 -8.76 2.96
C SER A 163 7.40 -10.28 3.01
N HIS A 164 8.06 -10.85 2.00
CA HIS A 164 8.30 -12.30 1.94
C HIS A 164 9.20 -12.79 3.08
N GLN A 165 10.23 -12.03 3.47
CA GLN A 165 11.09 -12.35 4.63
C GLN A 165 10.32 -12.33 5.96
N GLN A 166 9.28 -11.51 6.06
CA GLN A 166 8.37 -11.49 7.22
C GLN A 166 7.25 -12.55 7.09
N GLY A 167 7.31 -13.44 6.10
CA GLY A 167 6.30 -14.46 5.87
C GLY A 167 4.96 -13.91 5.36
N VAL A 168 4.94 -12.73 4.75
CA VAL A 168 3.73 -12.10 4.21
C VAL A 168 3.78 -12.06 2.69
N LEU A 169 2.80 -12.69 2.06
CA LEU A 169 2.53 -12.57 0.62
C LEU A 169 1.51 -11.43 0.38
N HIS A 170 1.69 -10.68 -0.70
CA HIS A 170 0.82 -9.54 -1.01
C HIS A 170 -0.48 -9.97 -1.70
N GLY A 171 -0.39 -10.76 -2.74
CA GLY A 171 -1.51 -11.37 -3.45
C GLY A 171 -2.21 -10.48 -4.49
N ASP A 172 -2.01 -9.16 -4.52
CA ASP A 172 -2.62 -8.27 -5.53
C ASP A 172 -1.69 -7.11 -5.88
N VAL A 173 -0.43 -7.41 -6.22
CA VAL A 173 0.50 -6.37 -6.69
C VAL A 173 0.06 -5.88 -8.06
N LYS A 174 -0.24 -4.57 -8.13
CA LYS A 174 -0.67 -3.88 -9.35
C LYS A 174 -0.30 -2.39 -9.28
N PRO A 175 -0.28 -1.66 -10.40
CA PRO A 175 0.07 -0.24 -10.40
C PRO A 175 -0.76 0.61 -9.45
N GLY A 176 -2.06 0.31 -9.28
CA GLY A 176 -2.95 1.02 -8.36
C GLY A 176 -2.63 0.82 -6.88
N ASN A 177 -1.84 -0.21 -6.50
CA ASN A 177 -1.44 -0.50 -5.14
C ASN A 177 0.01 -0.07 -4.83
N VAL A 178 0.62 0.71 -5.72
CA VAL A 178 1.97 1.27 -5.54
C VAL A 178 1.92 2.76 -5.75
N MET A 179 2.35 3.53 -4.76
CA MET A 179 2.43 5.00 -4.83
C MET A 179 3.87 5.46 -4.85
N VAL A 180 4.16 6.47 -5.66
CA VAL A 180 5.45 7.16 -5.71
C VAL A 180 5.26 8.63 -5.36
N GLY A 181 6.15 9.19 -4.56
CA GLY A 181 6.11 10.57 -4.10
C GLY A 181 7.47 11.03 -3.58
N GLU A 182 7.52 12.21 -2.95
CA GLU A 182 8.76 12.76 -2.38
C GLU A 182 9.40 11.83 -1.32
N GLY A 183 8.58 11.07 -0.58
CA GLY A 183 9.04 10.08 0.39
C GLY A 183 9.49 8.74 -0.21
N GLY A 184 9.60 8.62 -1.53
CA GLY A 184 9.91 7.39 -2.24
C GLY A 184 8.66 6.57 -2.57
N LEU A 185 8.87 5.28 -2.86
CA LEU A 185 7.81 4.33 -3.17
C LEU A 185 7.14 3.81 -1.88
N ARG A 186 5.82 3.56 -1.96
CA ARG A 186 5.05 2.80 -0.96
C ARG A 186 4.19 1.75 -1.64
N LEU A 187 4.36 0.50 -1.22
CA LEU A 187 3.46 -0.61 -1.53
C LEU A 187 2.38 -0.67 -0.45
N PHE A 188 1.12 -0.80 -0.83
CA PHE A 188 -0.03 -0.80 0.08
C PHE A 188 -1.12 -1.76 -0.40
N ASP A 189 -2.17 -1.94 0.41
CA ASP A 189 -3.33 -2.80 0.12
C ASP A 189 -2.99 -4.31 0.14
N PHE A 190 -2.70 -4.83 1.35
CA PHE A 190 -2.48 -6.26 1.62
C PHE A 190 -3.80 -7.03 1.85
N GLY A 191 -4.93 -6.51 1.36
CA GLY A 191 -6.26 -7.09 1.57
C GLY A 191 -6.43 -8.52 1.04
N LEU A 192 -5.66 -8.91 0.03
CA LEU A 192 -5.54 -10.28 -0.46
C LEU A 192 -4.30 -11.01 0.06
N GLY A 193 -3.55 -10.38 0.93
CA GLY A 193 -2.33 -10.91 1.51
C GLY A 193 -2.54 -12.18 2.34
N GLN A 194 -1.49 -12.95 2.53
CA GLN A 194 -1.50 -14.18 3.32
C GLN A 194 -0.22 -14.32 4.13
N ALA A 195 -0.35 -14.70 5.41
CA ALA A 195 0.79 -15.13 6.18
C ALA A 195 1.25 -16.54 5.72
N CYS A 196 2.56 -16.73 5.60
CA CYS A 196 3.21 -18.00 5.26
C CYS A 196 4.11 -18.40 6.42
N GLY A 197 3.96 -19.63 6.93
CA GLY A 197 4.84 -20.20 7.96
C GLY A 197 4.15 -21.33 8.72
N PRO A 198 4.94 -22.22 9.36
CA PRO A 198 4.39 -23.35 10.10
C PRO A 198 3.57 -22.94 11.34
N ASP A 199 3.82 -21.73 11.88
CA ASP A 199 3.12 -21.15 13.03
C ASP A 199 2.10 -20.06 12.63
N SER A 200 1.82 -19.93 11.35
CA SER A 200 0.85 -18.93 10.87
C SER A 200 -0.58 -19.40 11.15
N ALA A 201 -0.94 -19.45 12.46
CA ALA A 201 -2.32 -19.29 12.89
C ALA A 201 -2.76 -17.86 12.56
N GLY A 202 -2.67 -17.50 11.27
CA GLY A 202 -3.30 -16.29 10.77
C GLY A 202 -4.80 -16.39 11.01
N PRO A 203 -5.52 -15.27 11.07
CA PRO A 203 -6.97 -15.29 11.14
C PRO A 203 -7.50 -16.22 10.05
N PRO A 204 -8.59 -16.98 10.32
CA PRO A 204 -9.09 -18.03 9.44
C PRO A 204 -9.11 -17.51 8.00
N GLY A 205 -8.35 -18.17 7.12
CA GLY A 205 -8.28 -17.80 5.72
C GLY A 205 -9.67 -17.93 5.12
N LEU A 206 -10.40 -16.82 5.08
CA LEU A 206 -11.66 -16.75 4.35
C LEU A 206 -11.36 -17.15 2.91
N SER A 207 -12.09 -18.15 2.44
CA SER A 207 -11.89 -18.72 1.11
C SER A 207 -11.94 -17.61 0.06
N ARG A 208 -10.78 -17.23 -0.46
CA ARG A 208 -10.61 -16.21 -1.52
C ARG A 208 -11.42 -16.51 -2.76
N SER A 209 -11.73 -17.78 -3.00
CA SER A 209 -12.62 -18.23 -4.06
C SER A 209 -14.03 -17.64 -3.98
N ARG A 210 -14.46 -17.15 -2.81
CA ARG A 210 -15.77 -16.49 -2.63
C ARG A 210 -15.83 -15.09 -3.24
N PHE A 211 -14.69 -14.40 -3.42
CA PHE A 211 -14.70 -12.97 -3.79
C PHE A 211 -14.19 -12.70 -5.19
N ASN A 212 -13.67 -13.70 -5.96
CA ASN A 212 -13.06 -13.50 -7.30
C ASN A 212 -12.18 -12.22 -7.37
N ALA A 213 -11.42 -11.95 -6.31
CA ALA A 213 -10.88 -10.63 -6.00
C ALA A 213 -9.55 -10.31 -6.70
N TRP A 214 -9.01 -11.26 -7.48
CA TRP A 214 -7.77 -11.02 -8.23
C TRP A 214 -7.97 -9.96 -9.30
N THR A 215 -6.95 -9.15 -9.51
CA THR A 215 -6.87 -8.31 -10.71
C THR A 215 -6.28 -9.14 -11.86
N PRO A 216 -7.11 -9.71 -12.77
CA PRO A 216 -6.65 -10.76 -13.72
C PRO A 216 -5.48 -10.30 -14.61
N ALA A 217 -5.37 -9.00 -14.82
CA ALA A 217 -4.33 -8.42 -15.68
C ALA A 217 -2.90 -8.55 -15.12
N TYR A 218 -2.75 -8.81 -13.82
CA TYR A 218 -1.46 -8.93 -13.11
C TYR A 218 -1.33 -10.24 -12.36
N ALA A 219 -2.44 -10.95 -12.15
CA ALA A 219 -2.44 -12.23 -11.46
C ALA A 219 -1.63 -13.28 -12.24
N ALA A 220 -0.83 -14.05 -11.52
CA ALA A 220 -0.09 -15.16 -12.11
C ALA A 220 -1.05 -16.20 -12.67
N PRO A 221 -0.74 -16.81 -13.84
CA PRO A 221 -1.63 -17.77 -14.51
C PRO A 221 -2.05 -18.95 -13.62
N GLU A 222 -1.14 -19.44 -12.79
CA GLU A 222 -1.43 -20.51 -11.82
C GLU A 222 -2.48 -20.11 -10.76
N LEU A 223 -2.51 -18.83 -10.35
CA LEU A 223 -3.54 -18.33 -9.44
C LEU A 223 -4.91 -18.29 -10.11
N LEU A 224 -4.96 -17.88 -11.37
CA LEU A 224 -6.20 -17.89 -12.17
C LEU A 224 -6.70 -19.31 -12.42
N ALA A 225 -5.78 -20.29 -12.43
CA ALA A 225 -6.08 -21.71 -12.50
C ALA A 225 -6.46 -22.34 -11.15
N GLY A 226 -6.52 -21.54 -10.06
CA GLY A 226 -6.94 -21.99 -8.73
C GLY A 226 -5.83 -22.50 -7.81
N ALA A 227 -4.55 -22.30 -8.19
CA ALA A 227 -3.44 -22.60 -7.29
C ALA A 227 -3.41 -21.66 -6.07
N ALA A 228 -2.74 -22.10 -5.00
CA ALA A 228 -2.51 -21.28 -3.82
C ALA A 228 -1.57 -20.11 -4.12
N LEU A 229 -1.74 -19.00 -3.37
CA LEU A 229 -0.83 -17.86 -3.44
C LEU A 229 0.60 -18.30 -3.04
N SER A 230 1.59 -17.77 -3.74
CA SER A 230 3.00 -18.07 -3.53
C SER A 230 3.87 -16.82 -3.74
N ALA A 231 5.09 -16.84 -3.20
CA ALA A 231 6.08 -15.79 -3.46
C ALA A 231 6.40 -15.66 -4.97
N SER A 232 6.38 -16.77 -5.70
CA SER A 232 6.55 -16.80 -7.15
C SER A 232 5.41 -16.07 -7.88
N ALA A 233 4.18 -16.19 -7.39
CA ALA A 233 3.03 -15.50 -7.98
C ALA A 233 3.10 -13.98 -7.75
N ASP A 234 3.50 -13.53 -6.56
CA ASP A 234 3.74 -12.10 -6.29
C ASP A 234 4.87 -11.54 -7.17
N LEU A 235 5.95 -12.32 -7.36
CA LEU A 235 7.06 -11.93 -8.23
C LEU A 235 6.62 -11.74 -9.68
N TYR A 236 5.74 -12.64 -10.19
CA TYR A 236 5.14 -12.48 -11.51
C TYR A 236 4.35 -11.18 -11.63
N ALA A 237 3.53 -10.86 -10.63
CA ALA A 237 2.75 -9.63 -10.59
C ALA A 237 3.64 -8.38 -10.61
N VAL A 238 4.71 -8.36 -9.79
CA VAL A 238 5.73 -7.30 -9.82
C VAL A 238 6.39 -7.21 -11.20
N ALA A 239 6.75 -8.35 -11.81
CA ALA A 239 7.36 -8.35 -13.14
C ALA A 239 6.42 -7.80 -14.22
N CYS A 240 5.09 -8.06 -14.14
CA CYS A 240 4.09 -7.45 -15.01
C CYS A 240 4.03 -5.93 -14.84
N VAL A 241 4.01 -5.43 -13.59
CA VAL A 241 4.05 -3.99 -13.29
C VAL A 241 5.31 -3.35 -13.88
N LEU A 242 6.49 -3.94 -13.64
CA LEU A 242 7.76 -3.43 -14.14
C LEU A 242 7.84 -3.44 -15.67
N TYR A 243 7.30 -4.47 -16.30
CA TYR A 243 7.21 -4.52 -17.75
C TYR A 243 6.32 -3.39 -18.31
N GLU A 244 5.14 -3.20 -17.72
CA GLU A 244 4.20 -2.14 -18.12
C GLU A 244 4.82 -0.75 -17.95
N LEU A 245 5.50 -0.48 -16.83
CA LEU A 245 6.24 0.76 -16.61
C LEU A 245 7.34 1.01 -17.64
N ALA A 246 7.98 -0.04 -18.14
CA ALA A 246 9.00 0.08 -19.18
C ALA A 246 8.41 0.28 -20.57
N GLN A 247 7.29 -0.37 -20.90
CA GLN A 247 6.70 -0.36 -22.24
C GLN A 247 5.58 0.67 -22.43
N GLY A 248 5.02 1.20 -21.35
CA GLY A 248 3.78 1.99 -21.36
C GLY A 248 2.53 1.16 -21.68
N ARG A 249 2.65 -0.15 -21.75
CA ARG A 249 1.55 -1.08 -22.04
C ARG A 249 1.75 -2.41 -21.36
N ARG A 250 0.63 -3.06 -21.02
CA ARG A 250 0.61 -4.37 -20.35
C ARG A 250 1.27 -5.47 -21.17
N HIS A 251 1.76 -6.44 -20.46
CA HIS A 251 2.18 -7.71 -21.02
C HIS A 251 0.95 -8.49 -21.53
N SER A 252 0.95 -8.90 -22.78
CA SER A 252 -0.20 -9.56 -23.43
C SER A 252 0.14 -10.86 -24.15
N SER A 253 1.37 -11.35 -24.03
CA SER A 253 1.82 -12.54 -24.79
C SER A 253 2.83 -13.38 -24.01
N ASP A 254 2.87 -14.68 -24.30
CA ASP A 254 3.88 -15.61 -23.77
C ASP A 254 5.32 -15.27 -24.17
N ARG A 255 5.48 -14.35 -25.11
CA ARG A 255 6.78 -13.90 -25.63
C ARG A 255 6.91 -12.38 -25.55
N PRO A 256 7.16 -11.83 -24.36
CA PRO A 256 7.32 -10.40 -24.20
C PRO A 256 8.55 -9.89 -24.96
N VAL A 257 8.39 -8.74 -25.60
CA VAL A 257 9.47 -8.08 -26.35
C VAL A 257 10.28 -7.20 -25.38
N ARG A 258 11.60 -7.22 -25.53
CA ARG A 258 12.46 -6.38 -24.68
C ARG A 258 12.15 -4.89 -24.87
N PRO A 259 11.83 -4.17 -23.77
CA PRO A 259 11.79 -2.71 -23.78
C PRO A 259 13.13 -2.12 -24.20
N ARG A 260 13.10 -1.14 -25.12
CA ARG A 260 14.33 -0.58 -25.73
C ARG A 260 15.29 0.02 -24.69
N GLN A 261 14.74 0.65 -23.66
CA GLN A 261 15.50 1.30 -22.58
C GLN A 261 16.12 0.32 -21.58
N LEU A 262 15.65 -0.93 -21.51
CA LEU A 262 16.19 -1.88 -20.55
C LEU A 262 17.51 -2.50 -21.03
N PRO A 263 18.57 -2.51 -20.17
CA PRO A 263 19.80 -3.27 -20.43
C PRO A 263 19.51 -4.76 -20.66
N ARG A 264 20.35 -5.43 -21.46
CA ARG A 264 20.11 -6.84 -21.82
C ARG A 264 20.10 -7.77 -20.61
N HIS A 265 20.95 -7.53 -19.60
CA HIS A 265 21.01 -8.36 -18.40
C HIS A 265 19.74 -8.16 -17.54
N CYS A 266 19.29 -6.90 -17.32
CA CYS A 266 18.03 -6.60 -16.62
C CYS A 266 16.83 -7.24 -17.33
N TRP A 267 16.79 -7.14 -18.65
CA TRP A 267 15.73 -7.78 -19.43
C TRP A 267 15.74 -9.31 -19.28
N ARG A 268 16.91 -9.95 -19.24
CA ARG A 268 17.01 -11.41 -19.06
C ARG A 268 16.38 -11.81 -17.72
N ALA A 269 16.71 -11.12 -16.64
CA ALA A 269 16.15 -11.36 -15.31
C ALA A 269 14.64 -11.10 -15.28
N LEU A 270 14.18 -9.94 -15.75
CA LEU A 270 12.76 -9.59 -15.80
C LEU A 270 11.95 -10.59 -16.64
N ARG A 271 12.47 -11.04 -17.78
CA ARG A 271 11.81 -12.05 -18.61
C ARG A 271 11.67 -13.39 -17.91
N THR A 272 12.62 -13.79 -17.06
CA THR A 272 12.50 -15.01 -16.26
C THR A 272 11.38 -14.87 -15.23
N ALA A 273 11.26 -13.71 -14.58
CA ALA A 273 10.16 -13.44 -13.64
C ALA A 273 8.78 -13.39 -14.33
N LEU A 274 8.72 -13.03 -15.62
CA LEU A 274 7.51 -13.02 -16.44
C LEU A 274 7.13 -14.42 -16.99
N ALA A 275 7.85 -15.49 -16.66
CA ALA A 275 7.52 -16.82 -17.16
C ALA A 275 6.12 -17.24 -16.72
N VAL A 276 5.28 -17.62 -17.70
CA VAL A 276 3.90 -18.07 -17.47
C VAL A 276 3.89 -19.36 -16.64
N ASP A 277 4.78 -20.29 -16.97
CA ASP A 277 5.00 -21.51 -16.20
C ASP A 277 5.80 -21.19 -14.92
N PRO A 278 5.25 -21.39 -13.71
CA PRO A 278 5.93 -21.12 -12.46
C PRO A 278 7.22 -21.93 -12.28
N GLN A 279 7.34 -23.11 -12.91
CA GLN A 279 8.56 -23.93 -12.87
C GLN A 279 9.71 -23.30 -13.69
N ARG A 280 9.39 -22.44 -14.64
CA ARG A 280 10.37 -21.66 -15.42
C ARG A 280 10.69 -20.30 -14.80
N ARG A 281 9.98 -19.90 -13.76
CA ARG A 281 10.20 -18.67 -13.01
C ARG A 281 11.29 -18.89 -11.94
N VAL A 282 12.43 -19.41 -12.41
CA VAL A 282 13.58 -19.82 -11.59
C VAL A 282 14.44 -18.62 -11.14
N ILE A 283 13.80 -17.57 -10.67
CA ILE A 283 14.43 -16.36 -10.13
C ILE A 283 13.72 -15.93 -8.87
N THR A 284 14.47 -15.49 -7.87
CA THR A 284 13.91 -14.97 -6.62
C THR A 284 13.76 -13.44 -6.68
N PRO A 285 12.99 -12.81 -5.76
CA PRO A 285 12.96 -11.36 -5.64
C PRO A 285 14.33 -10.75 -5.37
N GLU A 286 15.19 -11.43 -4.60
CA GLU A 286 16.57 -11.04 -4.31
C GLU A 286 17.42 -10.99 -5.57
N GLU A 287 17.42 -12.08 -6.36
CA GLU A 287 18.19 -12.18 -7.59
C GLU A 287 17.73 -11.16 -8.65
N LEU A 288 16.40 -10.94 -8.74
CA LEU A 288 15.85 -9.91 -9.63
C LEU A 288 16.28 -8.52 -9.16
N HIS A 289 16.19 -8.24 -7.84
CA HIS A 289 16.66 -6.99 -7.26
C HIS A 289 18.13 -6.73 -7.57
N GLU A 290 19.00 -7.70 -7.34
CA GLU A 290 20.44 -7.61 -7.64
C GLU A 290 20.69 -7.30 -9.12
N ALA A 291 20.01 -8.03 -10.03
CA ALA A 291 20.13 -7.83 -11.47
C ALA A 291 19.70 -6.42 -11.93
N LEU A 292 18.78 -5.78 -11.19
CA LEU A 292 18.27 -4.43 -11.51
C LEU A 292 19.04 -3.32 -10.77
N SER A 293 19.79 -3.64 -9.72
CA SER A 293 20.50 -2.68 -8.86
C SER A 293 21.89 -2.30 -9.36
N ASP A 294 22.35 -2.77 -10.55
CA ASP A 294 23.74 -2.64 -11.03
C ASP A 294 24.38 -1.28 -10.64
N PRO A 295 25.39 -1.29 -9.74
CA PRO A 295 25.95 -0.06 -9.17
C PRO A 295 26.72 0.81 -10.18
N ARG A 296 27.03 0.28 -11.37
CA ARG A 296 27.73 1.04 -12.42
C ARG A 296 26.87 2.10 -13.10
N GLN A 297 25.57 2.14 -12.82
CA GLN A 297 24.64 3.12 -13.39
C GLN A 297 23.76 3.84 -12.35
N CYS A 298 24.05 3.68 -11.07
CA CYS A 298 23.35 4.38 -9.99
C CYS A 298 23.82 5.85 -9.97
N VAL A 299 23.38 6.67 -10.91
CA VAL A 299 23.51 8.11 -10.85
C VAL A 299 22.41 8.63 -9.94
N SER A 300 22.79 8.93 -8.70
CA SER A 300 22.02 9.62 -7.69
C SER A 300 21.45 10.95 -8.23
N ARG A 301 20.21 10.91 -8.74
CA ARG A 301 19.43 12.11 -9.03
C ARG A 301 17.94 11.84 -8.79
N TRP A 302 17.61 11.60 -7.53
CA TRP A 302 16.24 11.62 -7.03
C TRP A 302 15.89 13.01 -6.49
N PHE A 303 15.95 14.06 -7.28
CA PHE A 303 15.45 15.35 -6.85
C PHE A 303 15.06 16.16 -8.09
N TYR A 304 13.81 16.01 -8.54
CA TYR A 304 13.09 17.08 -9.24
C TYR A 304 11.65 16.61 -9.56
N TRP A 305 10.86 16.36 -8.52
CA TRP A 305 9.40 16.28 -8.64
C TRP A 305 8.75 17.39 -7.81
N GLY A 306 8.97 18.61 -8.15
CA GLY A 306 8.40 19.69 -7.38
C GLY A 306 8.59 21.05 -7.95
N LYS A 307 8.46 21.22 -9.29
CA LYS A 307 8.29 22.55 -9.90
C LYS A 307 7.79 22.41 -11.33
N SER A 308 6.50 22.19 -11.51
CA SER A 308 5.73 22.62 -12.69
C SER A 308 4.26 22.29 -12.48
N CYS A 309 3.58 23.12 -11.72
CA CYS A 309 2.16 23.44 -11.88
C CYS A 309 1.96 24.80 -11.19
N ASN A 310 2.10 25.85 -11.99
CA ASN A 310 1.41 27.11 -11.74
C ASN A 310 -0.02 26.99 -12.23
#